data_2a81991f0e23e31e470d0cefe473ce67
#
_entry.id   2a81991f0e23e31e470d0cefe473ce67
#
_cell.length_a   1.000
_cell.length_b   1.000
_cell.length_c   1.000
_cell.angle_alpha   90.00
_cell.angle_beta   90.00
_cell.angle_gamma   90.00
#
_symmetry.space_group_name_H-M   'P 1'
#
loop_
_entity.id
_entity.type
_entity.pdbx_description
1 polymer ?
#
loop_
_entity_poly.entity_id
_entity_poly.type
_entity_poly.pdbx_seq_one_letter_code
_entity_poly.pdbx_strand_id
1 'polypeptide(L)'
;MMWIGAASIAEFQQKSCWKVEFFCNQGTNLSNSIFQLVSLQEIVTERKETLNPQVNPDKLLNYVGLENIQSLTGDLIDFRPKYGREIRSRSKVFQKGDILYGRLRPYLNKVYLAEEPASSGICSGEFYILMPNLDKVLPNFLRATLASQYVQQYVQNLQTGSALPRIQVQDLLEIEIPLPPIEIQQDYEKFLIHKNLYRRKLSIELSELPQKIVDTVVHALEHGEKPSEILL
;
A
#
# COMPACT_ATOMS: atom_id res chain seq x y z
N MET A 1 -30.42 -16.51 -4.17
CA MET A 1 -31.26 -15.75 -3.21
C MET A 1 -30.65 -14.36 -3.11
N MET A 2 -31.29 -13.35 -3.71
CA MET A 2 -30.74 -12.00 -3.83
C MET A 2 -31.07 -11.26 -2.53
N TRP A 3 -30.06 -10.94 -1.73
CA TRP A 3 -30.25 -10.09 -0.53
C TRP A 3 -30.38 -8.64 -0.99
N ILE A 4 -31.55 -8.06 -0.81
CA ILE A 4 -31.76 -6.61 -0.97
C ILE A 4 -31.53 -6.01 0.42
N GLY A 5 -30.34 -5.44 0.63
CA GLY A 5 -30.07 -4.65 1.81
C GLY A 5 -30.90 -3.37 1.77
N ALA A 6 -31.64 -3.07 2.83
CA ALA A 6 -32.35 -1.80 2.97
C ALA A 6 -31.45 -0.82 3.74
N ALA A 7 -30.95 0.23 3.07
CA ALA A 7 -30.31 1.35 3.72
C ALA A 7 -31.34 2.40 4.14
N SER A 8 -31.20 3.00 5.32
CA SER A 8 -32.09 4.05 5.80
C SER A 8 -31.82 5.37 5.07
N ILE A 9 -32.82 6.23 4.96
CA ILE A 9 -32.68 7.59 4.38
C ILE A 9 -31.59 8.39 5.12
N ALA A 10 -31.43 8.19 6.42
CA ALA A 10 -30.41 8.85 7.22
C ALA A 10 -28.98 8.44 6.80
N GLU A 11 -28.76 7.17 6.45
CA GLU A 11 -27.46 6.68 5.93
C GLU A 11 -27.14 7.29 4.57
N PHE A 12 -28.17 7.48 3.70
CA PHE A 12 -27.98 8.16 2.41
C PHE A 12 -27.63 9.64 2.56
N GLN A 13 -28.15 10.32 3.57
CA GLN A 13 -27.89 11.74 3.80
C GLN A 13 -26.49 12.02 4.39
N GLN A 14 -25.89 11.02 5.06
CA GLN A 14 -24.58 11.17 5.72
C GLN A 14 -23.39 10.81 4.83
N LYS A 15 -23.60 10.12 3.71
CA LYS A 15 -22.53 9.65 2.83
C LYS A 15 -22.49 10.44 1.53
N SER A 16 -21.31 10.80 1.08
CA SER A 16 -21.09 11.46 -0.23
C SER A 16 -21.29 10.50 -1.41
N CYS A 17 -21.31 9.19 -1.16
CA CYS A 17 -21.44 8.16 -2.19
C CYS A 17 -22.88 7.63 -2.32
N TRP A 18 -23.47 7.79 -3.51
CA TRP A 18 -24.84 7.38 -3.86
C TRP A 18 -24.88 6.06 -4.68
N LYS A 19 -23.86 5.23 -4.61
CA LYS A 19 -23.84 3.95 -5.33
C LYS A 19 -24.53 2.86 -4.54
N VAL A 20 -25.48 2.18 -5.16
CA VAL A 20 -26.25 1.08 -4.54
C VAL A 20 -25.31 -0.03 -4.06
N GLU A 21 -24.24 -0.33 -4.81
CA GLU A 21 -23.25 -1.34 -4.45
C GLU A 21 -22.54 -1.04 -3.12
N PHE A 22 -22.36 0.22 -2.77
CA PHE A 22 -21.79 0.62 -1.48
C PHE A 22 -22.63 0.17 -0.30
N PHE A 23 -23.95 0.25 -0.42
CA PHE A 23 -24.90 -0.15 0.64
C PHE A 23 -25.22 -1.64 0.63
N CYS A 24 -25.09 -2.31 -0.51
CA CYS A 24 -25.40 -3.73 -0.66
C CYS A 24 -24.22 -4.67 -0.35
N ASN A 25 -22.97 -4.22 -0.58
CA ASN A 25 -21.75 -4.97 -0.30
C ASN A 25 -21.10 -4.45 1.00
N GLN A 26 -21.77 -4.63 2.13
CA GLN A 26 -21.09 -4.55 3.41
C GLN A 26 -20.22 -5.80 3.55
N GLY A 27 -19.02 -5.73 2.97
CA GLY A 27 -17.95 -6.71 3.16
C GLY A 27 -17.65 -6.88 4.64
N THR A 28 -16.89 -7.90 5.01
CA THR A 28 -16.56 -8.32 6.38
C THR A 28 -17.06 -7.35 7.44
N ASN A 29 -18.22 -7.67 7.98
CA ASN A 29 -18.96 -6.80 8.89
C ASN A 29 -18.12 -6.58 10.15
N LEU A 30 -17.40 -5.47 10.25
CA LEU A 30 -16.69 -5.05 11.47
C LEU A 30 -17.66 -4.49 12.52
N SER A 31 -18.99 -4.66 12.35
CA SER A 31 -19.97 -4.35 13.40
C SER A 31 -19.65 -5.07 14.72
N ASN A 32 -18.84 -6.15 14.67
CA ASN A 32 -18.33 -6.87 15.84
C ASN A 32 -16.91 -6.42 16.25
N SER A 33 -16.38 -5.33 15.70
CA SER A 33 -15.10 -4.80 16.19
C SER A 33 -15.24 -4.34 17.63
N ILE A 34 -14.32 -4.80 18.49
CA ILE A 34 -14.21 -4.32 19.87
C ILE A 34 -13.63 -2.89 19.93
N PHE A 35 -13.07 -2.39 18.83
CA PHE A 35 -12.49 -1.06 18.73
C PHE A 35 -13.45 -0.10 18.03
N GLN A 36 -13.40 1.16 18.43
CA GLN A 36 -14.16 2.23 17.81
C GLN A 36 -13.79 2.36 16.32
N LEU A 37 -14.81 2.53 15.48
CA LEU A 37 -14.63 2.90 14.09
C LEU A 37 -14.34 4.40 14.01
N VAL A 38 -13.28 4.75 13.28
CA VAL A 38 -12.82 6.13 13.08
C VAL A 38 -12.58 6.34 11.59
N SER A 39 -13.04 7.46 11.05
CA SER A 39 -12.83 7.76 9.65
C SER A 39 -11.36 8.13 9.39
N LEU A 40 -10.83 7.79 8.22
CA LEU A 40 -9.44 8.07 7.88
C LEU A 40 -9.12 9.57 7.94
N GLN A 41 -10.06 10.46 7.61
CA GLN A 41 -9.87 11.92 7.69
C GLN A 41 -9.58 12.44 9.10
N GLU A 42 -9.91 11.69 10.15
CA GLU A 42 -9.64 12.07 11.53
C GLU A 42 -8.22 11.73 11.98
N ILE A 43 -7.55 10.83 11.25
CA ILE A 43 -6.25 10.26 11.63
C ILE A 43 -5.15 10.48 10.60
N VAL A 44 -5.49 10.99 9.39
CA VAL A 44 -4.50 11.35 8.37
C VAL A 44 -4.81 12.71 7.74
N THR A 45 -3.77 13.32 7.16
CA THR A 45 -3.90 14.53 6.33
C THR A 45 -3.23 14.29 4.98
N GLU A 46 -3.82 14.76 3.87
CA GLU A 46 -3.19 14.65 2.55
C GLU A 46 -2.10 15.71 2.38
N ARG A 47 -0.87 15.29 2.06
CA ARG A 47 0.20 16.19 1.59
C ARG A 47 -0.06 16.57 0.13
N LYS A 48 -0.25 17.87 -0.12
CA LYS A 48 -0.54 18.40 -1.48
C LYS A 48 0.66 19.05 -2.15
N GLU A 49 1.84 19.00 -1.50
CA GLU A 49 3.06 19.57 -2.05
C GLU A 49 3.44 18.89 -3.37
N THR A 50 3.82 19.71 -4.36
CA THR A 50 4.24 19.22 -5.68
C THR A 50 5.51 19.89 -6.14
N LEU A 51 6.29 19.18 -6.96
CA LEU A 51 7.52 19.65 -7.57
C LEU A 51 7.48 19.41 -9.08
N ASN A 52 8.04 20.34 -9.85
CA ASN A 52 8.30 20.11 -11.26
C ASN A 52 9.77 19.67 -11.44
N PRO A 53 10.04 18.38 -11.72
CA PRO A 53 11.42 17.86 -11.84
C PRO A 53 12.22 18.51 -12.97
N GLN A 54 11.55 19.00 -14.02
CA GLN A 54 12.17 19.62 -15.19
C GLN A 54 12.87 20.95 -14.88
N VAL A 55 12.55 21.59 -13.74
CA VAL A 55 13.23 22.82 -13.30
C VAL A 55 14.70 22.55 -12.97
N ASN A 56 15.01 21.35 -12.48
CA ASN A 56 16.38 20.92 -12.18
C ASN A 56 16.67 19.59 -12.91
N PRO A 57 16.88 19.61 -14.24
CA PRO A 57 16.91 18.41 -15.08
C PRO A 57 18.05 17.44 -14.72
N ASP A 58 19.16 17.93 -14.20
CA ASP A 58 20.34 17.14 -13.85
C ASP A 58 20.35 16.71 -12.36
N LYS A 59 19.36 17.12 -11.59
CA LYS A 59 19.23 16.67 -10.20
C LYS A 59 18.76 15.22 -10.17
N LEU A 60 19.48 14.37 -9.40
CA LEU A 60 19.07 13.00 -9.12
C LEU A 60 18.00 13.01 -8.01
N LEU A 61 16.87 12.38 -8.26
CA LEU A 61 15.68 12.40 -7.40
C LEU A 61 15.21 10.97 -7.12
N ASN A 62 14.82 10.70 -5.89
CA ASN A 62 14.09 9.51 -5.55
C ASN A 62 12.68 9.63 -6.11
N TYR A 63 12.43 9.03 -7.27
CA TYR A 63 11.11 9.01 -7.91
C TYR A 63 10.46 7.66 -7.76
N VAL A 64 9.25 7.64 -7.18
CA VAL A 64 8.44 6.43 -7.01
C VAL A 64 7.23 6.50 -7.95
N GLY A 65 7.18 5.61 -8.92
CA GLY A 65 6.01 5.38 -9.78
C GLY A 65 5.13 4.26 -9.23
N LEU A 66 3.92 4.10 -9.79
CA LEU A 66 3.07 2.96 -9.44
C LEU A 66 3.73 1.62 -9.78
N GLU A 67 4.54 1.58 -10.83
CA GLU A 67 5.32 0.43 -11.25
C GLU A 67 6.33 -0.04 -10.18
N ASN A 68 6.81 0.89 -9.37
CA ASN A 68 7.80 0.59 -8.34
C ASN A 68 7.20 0.01 -7.05
N ILE A 69 5.88 -0.07 -6.93
CA ILE A 69 5.23 -0.63 -5.75
C ILE A 69 4.64 -1.99 -6.09
N GLN A 70 5.09 -3.01 -5.39
CA GLN A 70 4.52 -4.36 -5.50
C GLN A 70 3.10 -4.38 -4.95
N SER A 71 2.18 -4.95 -5.72
CA SER A 71 0.78 -5.13 -5.30
C SER A 71 0.70 -5.96 -4.02
N LEU A 72 -0.23 -5.63 -3.13
CA LEU A 72 -0.54 -6.27 -1.85
C LEU A 72 0.54 -6.09 -0.78
N THR A 73 1.81 -6.33 -1.11
CA THR A 73 2.91 -6.24 -0.14
C THR A 73 3.34 -4.80 0.12
N GLY A 74 3.20 -3.91 -0.88
CA GLY A 74 3.69 -2.53 -0.83
C GLY A 74 5.21 -2.42 -0.80
N ASP A 75 5.94 -3.49 -1.14
CA ASP A 75 7.39 -3.42 -1.24
C ASP A 75 7.82 -2.57 -2.43
N LEU A 76 8.94 -1.90 -2.27
CA LEU A 76 9.58 -1.15 -3.33
C LEU A 76 10.35 -2.12 -4.23
N ILE A 77 10.03 -2.14 -5.52
CA ILE A 77 10.64 -3.01 -6.54
C ILE A 77 11.20 -2.18 -7.69
N ASP A 78 12.29 -2.65 -8.30
CA ASP A 78 12.93 -2.02 -9.46
C ASP A 78 13.19 -0.51 -9.26
N PHE A 79 13.40 -0.11 -8.01
CA PHE A 79 13.61 1.28 -7.65
C PHE A 79 15.04 1.72 -7.97
N ARG A 80 15.12 2.83 -8.66
CA ARG A 80 16.37 3.59 -8.85
C ARG A 80 16.06 5.09 -8.87
N PRO A 81 16.92 5.93 -8.30
CA PRO A 81 16.82 7.38 -8.49
C PRO A 81 16.85 7.74 -9.98
N LYS A 82 16.09 8.77 -10.37
CA LYS A 82 15.99 9.26 -11.76
C LYS A 82 16.44 10.70 -11.82
N TYR A 83 17.06 11.10 -12.94
CA TYR A 83 17.32 12.51 -13.19
C TYR A 83 16.03 13.27 -13.48
N GLY A 84 15.98 14.55 -13.09
CA GLY A 84 14.80 15.38 -13.31
C GLY A 84 14.33 15.39 -14.76
N ARG A 85 15.24 15.36 -15.75
CA ARG A 85 14.95 15.27 -17.19
C ARG A 85 14.23 13.99 -17.62
N GLU A 86 14.32 12.92 -16.85
CA GLU A 86 13.64 11.65 -17.14
C GLU A 86 12.17 11.65 -16.68
N ILE A 87 11.80 12.60 -15.81
CA ILE A 87 10.47 12.68 -15.19
C ILE A 87 9.68 13.80 -15.87
N ARG A 88 8.75 13.42 -16.76
CA ARG A 88 8.04 14.37 -17.64
C ARG A 88 6.89 15.13 -16.97
N SER A 89 6.33 14.61 -15.89
CA SER A 89 5.16 15.16 -15.23
C SER A 89 5.51 15.84 -13.91
N ARG A 90 4.68 16.81 -13.52
CA ARG A 90 4.71 17.33 -12.15
C ARG A 90 4.46 16.18 -11.18
N SER A 91 5.24 16.12 -10.13
CA SER A 91 5.26 15.02 -9.15
C SER A 91 4.83 15.51 -7.78
N LYS A 92 4.28 14.63 -6.97
CA LYS A 92 3.96 14.92 -5.56
C LYS A 92 5.19 14.65 -4.69
N VAL A 93 5.38 15.45 -3.64
CA VAL A 93 6.48 15.29 -2.68
C VAL A 93 6.01 14.37 -1.55
N PHE A 94 6.88 13.48 -1.09
CA PHE A 94 6.64 12.66 0.09
C PHE A 94 7.87 12.65 1.02
N GLN A 95 7.62 12.37 2.28
CA GLN A 95 8.62 12.33 3.35
C GLN A 95 8.52 11.02 4.13
N LYS A 96 9.55 10.72 4.92
CA LYS A 96 9.59 9.54 5.79
C LYS A 96 8.35 9.45 6.67
N GLY A 97 7.75 8.27 6.69
CA GLY A 97 6.53 8.00 7.44
C GLY A 97 5.24 8.33 6.70
N ASP A 98 5.29 9.02 5.56
CA ASP A 98 4.11 9.21 4.71
C ASP A 98 3.69 7.87 4.07
N ILE A 99 2.39 7.72 3.83
CA ILE A 99 1.86 6.58 3.10
C ILE A 99 1.44 7.01 1.70
N LEU A 100 2.03 6.37 0.68
CA LEU A 100 1.68 6.56 -0.71
C LEU A 100 0.57 5.56 -1.08
N TYR A 101 -0.65 6.04 -1.24
CA TYR A 101 -1.80 5.25 -1.62
C TYR A 101 -2.08 5.38 -3.12
N GLY A 102 -1.98 4.29 -3.88
CA GLY A 102 -2.23 4.25 -5.32
C GLY A 102 -3.71 4.46 -5.65
N ARG A 103 -4.06 5.64 -6.22
CA ARG A 103 -5.45 5.97 -6.58
C ARG A 103 -5.90 5.36 -7.91
N LEU A 104 -4.98 5.13 -8.85
CA LEU A 104 -5.24 4.52 -10.14
C LEU A 104 -5.28 3.00 -10.01
N ARG A 105 -6.33 2.37 -10.55
CA ARG A 105 -6.57 0.93 -10.45
C ARG A 105 -6.42 0.45 -9.00
N PRO A 106 -7.20 1.01 -8.06
CA PRO A 106 -7.00 0.80 -6.64
C PRO A 106 -7.10 -0.67 -6.22
N TYR A 107 -7.75 -1.53 -7.03
CA TYR A 107 -7.79 -2.98 -6.85
C TYR A 107 -6.40 -3.65 -6.90
N LEU A 108 -5.38 -2.97 -7.48
CA LEU A 108 -3.99 -3.46 -7.44
C LEU A 108 -3.38 -3.35 -6.03
N ASN A 109 -4.05 -2.67 -5.12
CA ASN A 109 -3.67 -2.56 -3.71
C ASN A 109 -2.19 -2.15 -3.52
N LYS A 110 -1.82 -1.01 -4.12
CA LYS A 110 -0.47 -0.45 -4.04
C LYS A 110 -0.39 0.59 -2.94
N VAL A 111 0.06 0.17 -1.76
CA VAL A 111 0.14 1.00 -0.56
C VAL A 111 1.57 0.92 -0.01
N TYR A 112 2.35 1.98 -0.19
CA TYR A 112 3.75 2.06 0.23
C TYR A 112 3.90 2.96 1.45
N LEU A 113 4.61 2.48 2.47
CA LEU A 113 5.09 3.30 3.57
C LEU A 113 6.47 3.85 3.21
N ALA A 114 6.64 5.16 3.24
CA ALA A 114 7.89 5.82 2.91
C ALA A 114 8.98 5.52 3.96
N GLU A 115 9.78 4.51 3.64
CA GLU A 115 10.92 4.02 4.44
C GLU A 115 12.13 3.78 3.53
N GLU A 116 13.30 3.45 4.10
CA GLU A 116 14.48 3.15 3.29
C GLU A 116 14.21 1.98 2.29
N PRO A 117 14.76 2.03 1.05
CA PRO A 117 15.73 3.02 0.53
C PRO A 117 15.12 4.31 -0.04
N ALA A 118 13.81 4.47 -0.11
CA ALA A 118 13.12 5.64 -0.62
C ALA A 118 12.27 6.29 0.48
N SER A 119 12.91 6.71 1.58
CA SER A 119 12.22 7.33 2.72
C SER A 119 11.70 8.74 2.43
N SER A 120 12.24 9.43 1.43
CA SER A 120 11.75 10.74 0.99
C SER A 120 12.05 10.95 -0.49
N GLY A 121 11.25 11.78 -1.16
CA GLY A 121 11.43 12.05 -2.57
C GLY A 121 10.17 12.61 -3.22
N ILE A 122 9.99 12.24 -4.48
CA ILE A 122 8.82 12.59 -5.27
C ILE A 122 8.17 11.34 -5.88
N CYS A 123 6.90 11.40 -6.16
CA CYS A 123 6.17 10.28 -6.73
C CYS A 123 5.19 10.70 -7.82
N SER A 124 4.66 9.72 -8.53
CA SER A 124 3.61 9.93 -9.53
C SER A 124 2.41 10.66 -8.94
N GLY A 125 1.75 11.51 -9.73
CA GLY A 125 0.48 12.15 -9.40
C GLY A 125 -0.67 11.16 -9.14
N GLU A 126 -0.48 9.89 -9.48
CA GLU A 126 -1.47 8.82 -9.24
C GLU A 126 -1.38 8.22 -7.80
N PHE A 127 -0.62 8.84 -6.91
CA PHE A 127 -0.67 8.56 -5.47
C PHE A 127 -1.41 9.65 -4.71
N TYR A 128 -2.11 9.29 -3.64
CA TYR A 128 -2.40 10.16 -2.50
C TYR A 128 -1.30 9.99 -1.47
N ILE A 129 -0.80 11.10 -0.94
CA ILE A 129 0.24 11.10 0.08
C ILE A 129 -0.43 11.39 1.42
N LEU A 130 -0.58 10.35 2.23
CA LEU A 130 -1.26 10.42 3.51
C LEU A 130 -0.23 10.56 4.63
N MET A 131 -0.31 11.67 5.37
CA MET A 131 0.49 11.91 6.57
C MET A 131 -0.27 11.39 7.78
N PRO A 132 0.21 10.33 8.47
CA PRO A 132 -0.42 9.86 9.70
C PRO A 132 -0.32 10.89 10.83
N ASN A 133 -1.39 11.07 11.58
CA ASN A 133 -1.32 11.74 12.87
C ASN A 133 -0.76 10.76 13.91
N LEU A 134 0.52 10.90 14.25
CA LEU A 134 1.24 9.95 15.11
C LEU A 134 0.72 9.89 16.55
N ASP A 135 -0.06 10.87 17.00
CA ASP A 135 -0.75 10.82 18.30
C ASP A 135 -1.95 9.86 18.30
N LYS A 136 -2.42 9.46 17.10
CA LYS A 136 -3.61 8.64 16.92
C LYS A 136 -3.35 7.31 16.22
N VAL A 137 -2.45 7.31 15.22
CA VAL A 137 -2.22 6.14 14.36
C VAL A 137 -0.76 5.94 14.01
N LEU A 138 -0.28 4.71 14.14
CA LEU A 138 1.09 4.33 13.78
C LEU A 138 1.20 3.94 12.31
N PRO A 139 2.31 4.27 11.62
CA PRO A 139 2.41 4.16 10.16
C PRO A 139 2.29 2.74 9.61
N ASN A 140 2.93 1.73 10.21
CA ASN A 140 2.82 0.35 9.73
C ASN A 140 1.43 -0.23 9.97
N PHE A 141 0.81 0.09 11.13
CA PHE A 141 -0.57 -0.29 11.41
C PHE A 141 -1.51 0.30 10.36
N LEU A 142 -1.43 1.62 10.10
CA LEU A 142 -2.24 2.29 9.09
C LEU A 142 -2.00 1.73 7.70
N ARG A 143 -0.75 1.54 7.29
CA ARG A 143 -0.40 0.95 6.01
C ARG A 143 -1.00 -0.44 5.85
N ALA A 144 -0.89 -1.31 6.86
CA ALA A 144 -1.45 -2.65 6.83
C ALA A 144 -2.98 -2.63 6.77
N THR A 145 -3.62 -1.72 7.50
CA THR A 145 -5.07 -1.53 7.48
C THR A 145 -5.56 -1.06 6.11
N LEU A 146 -4.89 -0.07 5.49
CA LEU A 146 -5.21 0.41 4.14
C LEU A 146 -5.04 -0.68 3.07
N ALA A 147 -4.09 -1.59 3.24
CA ALA A 147 -3.87 -2.72 2.34
C ALA A 147 -4.78 -3.93 2.66
N SER A 148 -5.57 -3.89 3.73
CA SER A 148 -6.42 -5.00 4.15
C SER A 148 -7.57 -5.25 3.16
N GLN A 149 -8.06 -6.50 3.15
CA GLN A 149 -9.23 -6.86 2.36
C GLN A 149 -10.46 -6.04 2.75
N TYR A 150 -10.59 -5.67 4.02
CA TYR A 150 -11.67 -4.81 4.51
C TYR A 150 -11.71 -3.47 3.76
N VAL A 151 -10.62 -2.72 3.74
CA VAL A 151 -10.55 -1.43 3.02
C VAL A 151 -10.69 -1.64 1.52
N GLN A 152 -10.09 -2.70 0.96
CA GLN A 152 -10.18 -2.99 -0.47
C GLN A 152 -11.61 -3.26 -0.96
N GLN A 153 -12.47 -3.85 -0.15
CA GLN A 153 -13.88 -4.05 -0.48
C GLN A 153 -14.63 -2.70 -0.61
N TYR A 154 -14.39 -1.75 0.31
CA TYR A 154 -14.96 -0.40 0.18
C TYR A 154 -14.43 0.30 -1.07
N VAL A 155 -13.14 0.25 -1.30
CA VAL A 155 -12.47 0.89 -2.44
C VAL A 155 -12.99 0.36 -3.78
N GLN A 156 -13.24 -0.95 -3.90
CA GLN A 156 -13.82 -1.53 -5.12
C GLN A 156 -15.19 -0.96 -5.45
N ASN A 157 -16.00 -0.64 -4.44
CA ASN A 157 -17.33 -0.07 -4.64
C ASN A 157 -17.29 1.45 -4.94
N LEU A 158 -16.28 2.14 -4.43
CA LEU A 158 -16.13 3.60 -4.54
C LEU A 158 -15.38 4.03 -5.81
N GLN A 159 -14.66 3.13 -6.48
CA GLN A 159 -13.89 3.46 -7.67
C GLN A 159 -14.77 3.93 -8.84
N THR A 160 -14.28 4.88 -9.63
CA THR A 160 -14.95 5.46 -10.79
C THR A 160 -14.11 5.31 -12.04
N GLY A 161 -14.77 5.20 -13.21
CA GLY A 161 -14.13 5.03 -14.51
C GLY A 161 -13.99 3.56 -14.93
N SER A 162 -14.41 3.24 -16.16
CA SER A 162 -14.45 1.86 -16.67
C SER A 162 -13.08 1.32 -17.11
N ALA A 163 -12.29 2.13 -17.83
CA ALA A 163 -11.00 1.68 -18.39
C ALA A 163 -9.83 1.91 -17.43
N LEU A 164 -9.83 3.03 -16.73
CA LEU A 164 -8.80 3.44 -15.77
C LEU A 164 -9.45 3.87 -14.45
N PRO A 165 -9.98 2.92 -13.67
CA PRO A 165 -10.71 3.23 -12.45
C PRO A 165 -9.81 3.94 -11.43
N ARG A 166 -10.38 4.94 -10.77
CA ARG A 166 -9.73 5.71 -9.70
C ARG A 166 -10.67 5.85 -8.51
N ILE A 167 -10.11 5.92 -7.33
CA ILE A 167 -10.83 6.38 -6.14
C ILE A 167 -10.60 7.88 -5.96
N GLN A 168 -11.62 8.61 -5.49
CA GLN A 168 -11.47 10.01 -5.10
C GLN A 168 -10.92 10.09 -3.67
N VAL A 169 -10.20 11.18 -3.38
CA VAL A 169 -9.57 11.33 -2.06
C VAL A 169 -10.62 11.43 -0.94
N GLN A 170 -11.73 12.11 -1.18
CA GLN A 170 -12.83 12.22 -0.23
C GLN A 170 -13.42 10.86 0.10
N ASP A 171 -13.70 10.05 -0.94
CA ASP A 171 -14.25 8.71 -0.77
C ASP A 171 -13.29 7.82 0.04
N LEU A 172 -11.97 7.93 -0.19
CA LEU A 172 -10.96 7.21 0.59
C LEU A 172 -10.94 7.68 2.05
N LEU A 173 -10.96 9.00 2.27
CA LEU A 173 -10.85 9.58 3.61
C LEU A 173 -12.10 9.37 4.48
N GLU A 174 -13.26 9.11 3.89
CA GLU A 174 -14.50 8.76 4.59
C GLU A 174 -14.56 7.28 5.03
N ILE A 175 -13.65 6.43 4.57
CA ILE A 175 -13.62 5.03 5.00
C ILE A 175 -13.34 4.97 6.50
N GLU A 176 -14.22 4.28 7.23
CA GLU A 176 -14.07 4.04 8.66
C GLU A 176 -13.25 2.76 8.89
N ILE A 177 -12.30 2.83 9.81
CA ILE A 177 -11.47 1.68 10.22
C ILE A 177 -11.52 1.50 11.73
N PRO A 178 -11.39 0.27 12.26
CA PRO A 178 -11.24 0.06 13.69
C PRO A 178 -9.89 0.62 14.15
N LEU A 179 -9.92 1.47 15.16
CA LEU A 179 -8.73 2.14 15.68
C LEU A 179 -8.46 1.69 17.13
N PRO A 180 -7.52 0.75 17.33
CA PRO A 180 -7.05 0.39 18.66
C PRO A 180 -6.35 1.56 19.36
N PRO A 181 -6.29 1.57 20.70
CA PRO A 181 -5.40 2.46 21.46
C PRO A 181 -3.94 2.33 21.00
N ILE A 182 -3.16 3.40 21.16
CA ILE A 182 -1.76 3.48 20.69
C ILE A 182 -0.88 2.34 21.25
N GLU A 183 -1.11 1.95 22.49
CA GLU A 183 -0.36 0.88 23.16
C GLU A 183 -0.57 -0.47 22.42
N ILE A 184 -1.79 -0.74 22.00
CA ILE A 184 -2.12 -1.94 21.21
C ILE A 184 -1.55 -1.82 19.80
N GLN A 185 -1.61 -0.63 19.19
CA GLN A 185 -0.98 -0.41 17.88
C GLN A 185 0.52 -0.64 17.92
N GLN A 186 1.23 -0.30 19.01
CA GLN A 186 2.66 -0.57 19.17
C GLN A 186 2.99 -2.07 19.08
N ASP A 187 2.13 -2.92 19.61
CA ASP A 187 2.32 -4.37 19.49
C ASP A 187 2.07 -4.86 18.06
N TYR A 188 1.05 -4.31 17.36
CA TYR A 188 0.88 -4.54 15.93
C TYR A 188 2.08 -4.04 15.11
N GLU A 189 2.64 -2.87 15.42
CA GLU A 189 3.85 -2.35 14.75
C GLU A 189 5.02 -3.35 14.85
N LYS A 190 5.35 -3.81 16.06
CA LYS A 190 6.42 -4.81 16.27
C LYS A 190 6.17 -6.08 15.48
N PHE A 191 4.93 -6.59 15.55
CA PHE A 191 4.53 -7.78 14.82
C PHE A 191 4.66 -7.59 13.30
N LEU A 192 4.13 -6.50 12.75
CA LEU A 192 4.14 -6.20 11.32
C LEU A 192 5.57 -6.01 10.80
N ILE A 193 6.41 -5.26 11.51
CA ILE A 193 7.83 -5.08 11.16
C ILE A 193 8.53 -6.43 11.10
N HIS A 194 8.41 -7.25 12.16
CA HIS A 194 9.04 -8.57 12.22
C HIS A 194 8.56 -9.49 11.07
N LYS A 195 7.24 -9.56 10.85
CA LYS A 195 6.68 -10.42 9.79
C LYS A 195 7.03 -9.95 8.38
N ASN A 196 7.10 -8.65 8.14
CA ASN A 196 7.54 -8.12 6.85
C ASN A 196 9.02 -8.39 6.60
N LEU A 197 9.88 -8.24 7.59
CA LEU A 197 11.30 -8.60 7.48
C LEU A 197 11.47 -10.08 7.16
N TYR A 198 10.76 -10.95 7.88
CA TYR A 198 10.79 -12.39 7.64
C TYR A 198 10.30 -12.77 6.24
N ARG A 199 9.18 -12.18 5.80
CA ARG A 199 8.64 -12.36 4.46
C ARG A 199 9.64 -11.93 3.37
N ARG A 200 10.27 -10.75 3.54
CA ARG A 200 11.29 -10.26 2.59
C ARG A 200 12.48 -11.21 2.52
N LYS A 201 12.94 -11.72 3.67
CA LYS A 201 14.01 -12.74 3.72
C LYS A 201 13.64 -13.99 2.93
N LEU A 202 12.46 -14.56 3.17
CA LEU A 202 11.98 -15.74 2.43
C LEU A 202 11.85 -15.47 0.92
N SER A 203 11.43 -14.26 0.52
CA SER A 203 11.33 -13.88 -0.88
C SER A 203 12.70 -13.85 -1.57
N ILE A 204 13.73 -13.36 -0.88
CA ILE A 204 15.12 -13.37 -1.38
C ILE A 204 15.61 -14.81 -1.50
N GLU A 205 15.48 -15.61 -0.45
CA GLU A 205 15.90 -17.03 -0.45
C GLU A 205 15.23 -17.79 -1.61
N LEU A 206 13.94 -17.59 -1.81
CA LEU A 206 13.19 -18.21 -2.91
C LEU A 206 13.67 -17.75 -4.29
N SER A 207 14.04 -16.48 -4.44
CA SER A 207 14.55 -15.94 -5.72
C SER A 207 15.95 -16.45 -6.07
N GLU A 208 16.77 -16.80 -5.07
CA GLU A 208 18.12 -17.34 -5.24
C GLU A 208 18.12 -18.86 -5.47
N LEU A 209 17.06 -19.56 -5.05
CA LEU A 209 17.00 -21.01 -5.06
C LEU A 209 17.23 -21.64 -6.46
N PRO A 210 16.69 -21.10 -7.58
CA PRO A 210 16.95 -21.68 -8.89
C PRO A 210 18.45 -21.67 -9.26
N GLN A 211 19.16 -20.59 -8.95
CA GLN A 211 20.60 -20.51 -9.20
C GLN A 211 21.38 -21.48 -8.30
N LYS A 212 21.05 -21.55 -7.02
CA LYS A 212 21.67 -22.50 -6.08
C LYS A 212 21.51 -23.94 -6.53
N ILE A 213 20.34 -24.31 -7.07
CA ILE A 213 20.12 -25.66 -7.62
C ILE A 213 21.07 -25.93 -8.79
N VAL A 214 21.19 -24.99 -9.74
CA VAL A 214 22.10 -25.14 -10.88
C VAL A 214 23.54 -25.25 -10.43
N ASP A 215 23.98 -24.38 -9.52
CA ASP A 215 25.36 -24.38 -9.00
C ASP A 215 25.69 -25.71 -8.29
N THR A 216 24.73 -26.24 -7.53
CA THR A 216 24.87 -27.56 -6.87
C THR A 216 25.06 -28.68 -7.88
N VAL A 217 24.27 -28.69 -8.97
CA VAL A 217 24.40 -29.70 -10.03
C VAL A 217 25.74 -29.57 -10.74
N VAL A 218 26.19 -28.34 -11.04
CA VAL A 218 27.52 -28.14 -11.68
C VAL A 218 28.63 -28.61 -10.76
N HIS A 219 28.61 -28.25 -9.49
CA HIS A 219 29.58 -28.71 -8.50
C HIS A 219 29.65 -30.25 -8.40
N ALA A 220 28.49 -30.90 -8.34
CA ALA A 220 28.42 -32.36 -8.30
C ALA A 220 29.02 -33.01 -9.55
N LEU A 221 28.80 -32.44 -10.73
CA LEU A 221 29.38 -32.94 -11.99
C LEU A 221 30.91 -32.75 -12.04
N GLU A 222 31.42 -31.63 -11.55
CA GLU A 222 32.84 -31.32 -11.51
C GLU A 222 33.62 -32.25 -10.54
N HIS A 223 32.99 -32.64 -9.44
CA HIS A 223 33.67 -33.45 -8.40
C HIS A 223 33.27 -34.94 -8.43
N GLY A 224 32.37 -35.34 -9.34
CA GLY A 224 31.88 -36.72 -9.45
C GLY A 224 30.98 -37.14 -8.29
N GLU A 225 30.36 -36.18 -7.59
CA GLU A 225 29.46 -36.38 -6.48
C GLU A 225 28.03 -36.63 -6.94
N LYS A 226 27.25 -37.34 -6.14
CA LYS A 226 25.81 -37.45 -6.42
C LYS A 226 25.04 -36.26 -5.81
N PRO A 227 24.11 -35.64 -6.51
CA PRO A 227 23.33 -34.53 -5.98
C PRO A 227 22.60 -34.86 -4.66
N SER A 228 22.25 -36.13 -4.43
CA SER A 228 21.63 -36.59 -3.19
C SER A 228 22.56 -36.59 -1.95
N GLU A 229 23.84 -36.42 -2.17
CA GLU A 229 24.88 -36.38 -1.10
C GLU A 229 25.19 -34.91 -0.71
N ILE A 230 24.70 -33.93 -1.49
CA ILE A 230 24.86 -32.50 -1.22
C ILE A 230 23.63 -32.01 -0.48
N LEU A 231 23.76 -31.85 0.83
CA LEU A 231 22.70 -31.22 1.65
C LEU A 231 22.66 -29.72 1.33
N LEU A 232 21.51 -29.25 0.84
CA LEU A 232 21.19 -27.85 0.62
C LEU A 232 21.02 -27.10 1.94
#